data_995d5dc196f2ef7acbdd419f960a9e2b
#
_entry.id   995d5dc196f2ef7acbdd419f960a9e2b
#
_cell.length_a   1.000
_cell.length_b   1.000
_cell.length_c   1.000
_cell.angle_alpha   90.00
_cell.angle_beta   90.00
_cell.angle_gamma   90.00
#
_symmetry.space_group_name_H-M   'P 1'
#
loop_
_entity.id
_entity.type
_entity.pdbx_description
1 polymer ?
#
loop_
_entity_poly.entity_id
_entity_poly.type
_entity_poly.pdbx_seq_one_letter_code
_entity_poly.pdbx_strand_id
1 'polypeptide(L)'
;MKKTLLGAIATSALFAFSGTASYAAECIAPANPGGGWDFTCRQIGKILYDIGAEDSPVQVTNMPGAGGGLAYNHVVTERADDADLIIAASSATTTRLAQNAYAGMTADQVRFVGAIGADPGVIAVAADSEFQSLNDLVDAILAEPGSVAFAGGSAVGGFDHLKPLMVLKEAGFTDIGSVKYIGVDGGADAITQTVGGFTQAMTGDMSEIVSFLENGDIRVIAVLTEERVPGFDDIPTATEQGFPVVAVNWRGLYVPKDISDDQFNAWAGKLQQVADSPEWAQAMADNGLAPFTKVGGDFQSYVDGLVSDIATMSAELGVTQ
;
A
#
# COMPACT_ATOMS: atom_id res chain seq x y z
N MET A 1 53.63 21.80 -69.31
CA MET A 1 52.54 22.41 -68.56
C MET A 1 51.83 21.25 -67.84
N LYS A 2 52.10 21.05 -66.51
CA LYS A 2 51.49 20.05 -65.69
C LYS A 2 50.53 20.80 -64.72
N LYS A 3 49.23 20.51 -64.83
CA LYS A 3 48.19 21.04 -63.92
C LYS A 3 48.03 20.05 -62.80
N THR A 4 48.33 20.48 -61.58
CA THR A 4 48.10 19.78 -60.32
C THR A 4 46.66 20.09 -59.85
N LEU A 5 45.80 19.08 -59.72
CA LEU A 5 44.49 19.17 -59.05
C LEU A 5 44.70 18.92 -57.55
N LEU A 6 44.39 19.89 -56.70
CA LEU A 6 44.20 19.69 -55.28
C LEU A 6 42.78 19.21 -55.04
N GLY A 7 42.64 17.98 -54.52
CA GLY A 7 41.35 17.49 -54.03
C GLY A 7 41.18 17.88 -52.54
N ALA A 8 40.16 18.64 -52.25
CA ALA A 8 39.73 18.94 -50.88
C ALA A 8 38.92 17.74 -50.32
N ILE A 9 39.44 17.09 -49.26
CA ILE A 9 38.73 16.07 -48.52
C ILE A 9 37.88 16.79 -47.43
N ALA A 10 36.56 16.83 -47.64
CA ALA A 10 35.62 17.29 -46.63
C ALA A 10 35.36 16.16 -45.63
N THR A 11 35.87 16.28 -44.40
CA THR A 11 35.61 15.34 -43.31
C THR A 11 34.29 15.73 -42.66
N SER A 12 33.23 14.96 -42.97
CA SER A 12 31.91 15.08 -42.31
C SER A 12 32.00 14.38 -40.96
N ALA A 13 32.00 15.15 -39.86
CA ALA A 13 31.85 14.62 -38.53
C ALA A 13 30.38 14.22 -38.33
N LEU A 14 30.08 12.92 -38.27
CA LEU A 14 28.82 12.41 -37.81
C LEU A 14 28.81 12.56 -36.28
N PHE A 15 28.03 13.51 -35.78
CA PHE A 15 27.60 13.51 -34.38
C PHE A 15 26.58 12.38 -34.20
N ALA A 16 27.01 11.27 -33.63
CA ALA A 16 26.10 10.27 -33.13
C ALA A 16 25.36 10.84 -31.90
N PHE A 17 24.13 11.28 -32.06
CA PHE A 17 23.22 11.48 -30.95
C PHE A 17 22.92 10.09 -30.38
N SER A 18 23.59 9.73 -29.29
CA SER A 18 23.18 8.62 -28.45
C SER A 18 21.92 9.08 -27.70
N GLY A 19 20.78 8.96 -28.36
CA GLY A 19 19.50 9.04 -27.66
C GLY A 19 19.46 7.87 -26.68
N THR A 20 19.55 8.14 -25.40
CA THR A 20 19.16 7.18 -24.36
C THR A 20 17.68 6.86 -24.63
N ALA A 21 17.37 5.62 -24.98
CA ALA A 21 16.00 5.16 -25.00
C ALA A 21 15.49 5.32 -23.55
N SER A 22 14.64 6.32 -23.33
CA SER A 22 13.90 6.41 -22.07
C SER A 22 12.91 5.24 -22.09
N TYR A 23 13.13 4.25 -21.23
CA TYR A 23 12.12 3.24 -21.00
C TYR A 23 11.00 3.89 -20.16
N ALA A 24 9.74 3.52 -20.46
CA ALA A 24 8.62 3.94 -19.62
C ALA A 24 8.84 3.43 -18.20
N ALA A 25 8.60 4.28 -17.20
CA ALA A 25 8.68 3.88 -15.81
C ALA A 25 7.73 2.71 -15.51
N GLU A 26 8.14 1.81 -14.64
CA GLU A 26 7.35 0.68 -14.16
C GLU A 26 7.02 0.86 -12.69
N CYS A 27 5.76 0.57 -12.31
CA CYS A 27 5.35 0.44 -10.93
C CYS A 27 4.96 -1.01 -10.63
N ILE A 28 5.73 -1.69 -9.77
CA ILE A 28 5.33 -2.99 -9.25
C ILE A 28 4.33 -2.80 -8.11
N ALA A 29 3.17 -3.43 -8.26
CA ALA A 29 2.15 -3.53 -7.24
C ALA A 29 2.22 -4.92 -6.58
N PRO A 30 2.67 -5.05 -5.30
CA PRO A 30 2.78 -6.35 -4.62
C PRO A 30 1.44 -6.98 -4.21
N ALA A 31 0.40 -6.82 -5.01
CA ALA A 31 -0.97 -7.30 -4.77
C ALA A 31 -1.64 -7.72 -6.07
N ASN A 32 -2.75 -8.46 -5.94
CA ASN A 32 -3.68 -8.68 -7.05
C ASN A 32 -4.31 -7.35 -7.51
N PRO A 33 -4.78 -7.26 -8.77
CA PRO A 33 -5.56 -6.11 -9.22
C PRO A 33 -6.73 -5.80 -8.28
N GLY A 34 -6.90 -4.51 -7.94
CA GLY A 34 -7.92 -4.02 -7.00
C GLY A 34 -7.49 -4.04 -5.53
N GLY A 35 -6.28 -4.50 -5.20
CA GLY A 35 -5.72 -4.32 -3.86
C GLY A 35 -5.09 -2.94 -3.67
N GLY A 36 -4.84 -2.53 -2.42
CA GLY A 36 -4.36 -1.19 -2.09
C GLY A 36 -3.03 -0.81 -2.74
N TRP A 37 -2.11 -1.73 -2.96
CA TRP A 37 -0.87 -1.46 -3.70
C TRP A 37 -1.11 -1.31 -5.21
N ASP A 38 -2.08 -2.04 -5.77
CA ASP A 38 -2.50 -1.85 -7.16
C ASP A 38 -3.14 -0.48 -7.35
N PHE A 39 -4.03 -0.07 -6.43
CA PHE A 39 -4.56 1.28 -6.35
C PHE A 39 -3.44 2.33 -6.33
N THR A 40 -2.45 2.18 -5.43
CA THR A 40 -1.33 3.12 -5.28
C THR A 40 -0.56 3.28 -6.59
N CYS A 41 -0.14 2.16 -7.24
CA CYS A 41 0.57 2.20 -8.51
C CYS A 41 -0.26 2.87 -9.62
N ARG A 42 -1.56 2.53 -9.74
CA ARG A 42 -2.40 3.07 -10.81
C ARG A 42 -2.69 4.55 -10.64
N GLN A 43 -2.99 4.99 -9.42
CA GLN A 43 -3.28 6.40 -9.16
C GLN A 43 -2.02 7.26 -9.32
N ILE A 44 -0.93 6.90 -8.65
CA ILE A 44 0.32 7.66 -8.75
C ILE A 44 0.84 7.63 -10.19
N GLY A 45 0.87 6.46 -10.84
CA GLY A 45 1.38 6.32 -12.22
C GLY A 45 0.55 7.10 -13.24
N LYS A 46 -0.78 7.10 -13.09
CA LYS A 46 -1.67 7.91 -13.93
C LYS A 46 -1.41 9.40 -13.75
N ILE A 47 -1.34 9.87 -12.51
CA ILE A 47 -1.16 11.29 -12.21
C ILE A 47 0.23 11.77 -12.66
N LEU A 48 1.29 10.97 -12.46
CA LEU A 48 2.63 11.29 -12.97
C LEU A 48 2.62 11.61 -14.48
N TYR A 49 1.88 10.83 -15.26
CA TYR A 49 1.71 11.07 -16.68
C TYR A 49 0.82 12.28 -16.97
N ASP A 50 -0.33 12.40 -16.29
CA ASP A 50 -1.31 13.46 -16.52
C ASP A 50 -0.74 14.86 -16.24
N ILE A 51 0.11 14.99 -15.20
CA ILE A 51 0.77 16.27 -14.86
C ILE A 51 2.07 16.52 -15.64
N GLY A 52 2.47 15.58 -16.51
CA GLY A 52 3.69 15.68 -17.31
C GLY A 52 4.98 15.49 -16.52
N ALA A 53 4.95 14.84 -15.36
CA ALA A 53 6.13 14.42 -14.59
C ALA A 53 6.80 13.17 -15.19
N GLU A 54 6.07 12.40 -15.98
CA GLU A 54 6.55 11.33 -16.86
C GLU A 54 6.12 11.58 -18.30
N ASP A 55 7.04 11.33 -19.24
CA ASP A 55 6.81 11.50 -20.69
C ASP A 55 5.94 10.40 -21.29
N SER A 56 5.77 9.29 -20.58
CA SER A 56 5.03 8.10 -21.00
C SER A 56 4.20 7.53 -19.84
N PRO A 57 3.07 6.86 -20.13
CA PRO A 57 2.30 6.18 -19.08
C PRO A 57 3.14 5.18 -18.31
N VAL A 58 3.07 5.25 -16.97
CA VAL A 58 3.75 4.29 -16.07
C VAL A 58 3.10 2.92 -16.24
N GLN A 59 3.91 1.90 -16.53
CA GLN A 59 3.43 0.53 -16.63
C GLN A 59 3.19 -0.03 -15.21
N VAL A 60 2.02 -0.62 -14.99
CA VAL A 60 1.72 -1.28 -13.70
C VAL A 60 1.82 -2.80 -13.86
N THR A 61 2.69 -3.41 -13.05
CA THR A 61 2.90 -4.87 -12.99
C THR A 61 2.44 -5.38 -11.62
N ASN A 62 1.42 -6.24 -11.60
CA ASN A 62 1.00 -6.91 -10.36
C ASN A 62 1.91 -8.12 -10.05
N MET A 63 2.46 -8.15 -8.83
CA MET A 63 3.33 -9.23 -8.35
C MET A 63 2.92 -9.64 -6.94
N PRO A 64 1.75 -10.32 -6.78
CA PRO A 64 1.26 -10.79 -5.48
C PRO A 64 2.12 -11.93 -4.94
N GLY A 65 2.03 -12.16 -3.64
CA GLY A 65 2.61 -13.32 -2.97
C GLY A 65 3.45 -12.98 -1.74
N ALA A 66 3.37 -13.85 -0.74
CA ALA A 66 4.06 -13.74 0.56
C ALA A 66 3.84 -12.39 1.27
N GLY A 67 2.66 -11.77 1.10
CA GLY A 67 2.36 -10.45 1.68
C GLY A 67 3.28 -9.34 1.16
N GLY A 68 3.65 -9.39 -0.12
CA GLY A 68 4.57 -8.46 -0.78
C GLY A 68 6.04 -8.92 -0.78
N GLY A 69 6.37 -10.02 -0.08
CA GLY A 69 7.76 -10.50 0.02
C GLY A 69 8.33 -11.00 -1.30
N LEU A 70 7.48 -11.49 -2.21
CA LEU A 70 7.93 -11.92 -3.54
C LEU A 70 8.45 -10.70 -4.34
N ALA A 71 7.68 -9.64 -4.40
CA ALA A 71 8.07 -8.39 -5.07
C ALA A 71 9.30 -7.77 -4.40
N TYR A 72 9.33 -7.72 -3.06
CA TYR A 72 10.48 -7.18 -2.32
C TYR A 72 11.77 -7.95 -2.64
N ASN A 73 11.71 -9.29 -2.62
CA ASN A 73 12.85 -10.14 -2.99
C ASN A 73 13.30 -9.88 -4.43
N HIS A 74 12.36 -9.84 -5.39
CA HIS A 74 12.65 -9.57 -6.80
C HIS A 74 13.41 -8.25 -6.98
N VAL A 75 12.96 -7.18 -6.32
CA VAL A 75 13.63 -5.87 -6.40
C VAL A 75 15.05 -5.93 -5.83
N VAL A 76 15.22 -6.51 -4.64
CA VAL A 76 16.52 -6.57 -3.97
C VAL A 76 17.53 -7.44 -4.72
N THR A 77 17.08 -8.56 -5.34
CA THR A 77 18.00 -9.54 -5.92
C THR A 77 18.19 -9.40 -7.44
N GLU A 78 17.19 -8.86 -8.15
CA GLU A 78 17.18 -8.87 -9.62
C GLU A 78 17.11 -7.48 -10.25
N ARG A 79 16.63 -6.46 -9.50
CA ARG A 79 16.38 -5.11 -10.01
C ARG A 79 17.00 -4.01 -9.13
N ALA A 80 18.10 -4.29 -8.41
CA ALA A 80 18.68 -3.40 -7.40
C ALA A 80 19.15 -2.04 -7.93
N ASP A 81 19.51 -1.95 -9.20
CA ASP A 81 20.03 -0.76 -9.89
C ASP A 81 19.07 -0.15 -10.93
N ASP A 82 17.83 -0.62 -10.97
CA ASP A 82 16.83 -0.16 -11.94
C ASP A 82 16.25 1.20 -11.57
N ALA A 83 16.68 2.24 -12.26
CA ALA A 83 16.31 3.62 -11.97
C ALA A 83 14.89 4.00 -12.43
N ASP A 84 14.29 3.25 -13.35
CA ASP A 84 12.96 3.50 -13.88
C ASP A 84 11.88 2.68 -13.14
N LEU A 85 12.27 1.97 -12.06
CA LEU A 85 11.40 1.13 -11.25
C LEU A 85 10.98 1.81 -9.95
N ILE A 86 9.66 1.86 -9.72
CA ILE A 86 9.07 2.22 -8.43
C ILE A 86 8.19 1.07 -7.93
N ILE A 87 8.03 0.95 -6.63
CA ILE A 87 7.23 -0.12 -6.03
C ILE A 87 6.27 0.47 -5.00
N ALA A 88 5.01 0.07 -5.05
CA ALA A 88 4.03 0.47 -4.06
C ALA A 88 4.35 -0.12 -2.69
N ALA A 89 4.25 0.72 -1.67
CA ALA A 89 4.49 0.37 -0.27
C ALA A 89 3.45 1.01 0.65
N SER A 90 3.34 0.44 1.85
CA SER A 90 2.37 0.90 2.85
C SER A 90 2.77 0.40 4.25
N SER A 91 1.93 0.66 5.27
CA SER A 91 2.08 0.06 6.59
C SER A 91 2.16 -1.48 6.55
N ALA A 92 1.54 -2.12 5.55
CA ALA A 92 1.66 -3.55 5.37
C ALA A 92 3.11 -3.99 5.06
N THR A 93 3.84 -3.21 4.25
CA THR A 93 5.26 -3.46 3.96
C THR A 93 6.11 -3.38 5.25
N THR A 94 5.96 -2.30 6.02
CA THR A 94 6.69 -2.12 7.28
C THR A 94 6.34 -3.17 8.33
N THR A 95 5.08 -3.61 8.37
CA THR A 95 4.63 -4.70 9.25
C THR A 95 5.37 -6.01 8.93
N ARG A 96 5.46 -6.37 7.67
CA ARG A 96 6.15 -7.60 7.26
C ARG A 96 7.66 -7.55 7.51
N LEU A 97 8.29 -6.40 7.27
CA LEU A 97 9.70 -6.16 7.61
C LEU A 97 9.94 -6.25 9.14
N ALA A 98 9.08 -5.62 9.95
CA ALA A 98 9.13 -5.65 11.41
C ALA A 98 9.05 -7.08 11.98
N GLN A 99 8.27 -7.94 11.32
CA GLN A 99 8.08 -9.34 11.71
C GLN A 99 9.12 -10.30 11.12
N ASN A 100 10.13 -9.78 10.41
CA ASN A 100 11.11 -10.61 9.65
C ASN A 100 10.45 -11.57 8.65
N ALA A 101 9.27 -11.23 8.15
CA ALA A 101 8.46 -12.10 7.29
C ALA A 101 8.94 -12.13 5.83
N TYR A 102 9.93 -11.33 5.48
CA TYR A 102 10.60 -11.34 4.18
C TYR A 102 11.95 -12.08 4.23
N ALA A 103 12.01 -13.17 5.00
CA ALA A 103 13.15 -14.10 5.04
C ALA A 103 14.52 -13.43 5.32
N GLY A 104 14.57 -12.53 6.29
CA GLY A 104 15.79 -11.84 6.71
C GLY A 104 16.08 -10.56 5.94
N MET A 105 15.19 -10.13 5.05
CA MET A 105 15.31 -8.83 4.40
C MET A 105 14.94 -7.70 5.35
N THR A 106 15.59 -6.55 5.17
CA THR A 106 15.49 -5.38 6.03
C THR A 106 15.13 -4.13 5.24
N ALA A 107 14.63 -3.10 5.91
CA ALA A 107 14.17 -1.86 5.27
C ALA A 107 15.28 -1.09 4.55
N ASP A 108 16.53 -1.27 4.96
CA ASP A 108 17.70 -0.61 4.35
C ASP A 108 18.19 -1.25 3.04
N GLN A 109 17.59 -2.36 2.61
CA GLN A 109 17.88 -2.99 1.31
C GLN A 109 17.15 -2.36 0.12
N VAL A 110 16.30 -1.38 0.37
CA VAL A 110 15.63 -0.53 -0.62
C VAL A 110 15.73 0.92 -0.15
N ARG A 111 15.18 1.87 -0.92
CA ARG A 111 15.11 3.28 -0.52
C ARG A 111 13.65 3.73 -0.53
N PHE A 112 13.09 4.02 0.64
CA PHE A 112 11.72 4.53 0.74
C PHE A 112 11.66 6.00 0.31
N VAL A 113 10.91 6.27 -0.76
CA VAL A 113 10.82 7.60 -1.39
C VAL A 113 9.91 8.52 -0.61
N GLY A 114 8.76 8.01 -0.18
CA GLY A 114 7.76 8.80 0.53
C GLY A 114 6.38 8.15 0.55
N ALA A 115 5.51 8.74 1.35
CA ALA A 115 4.08 8.48 1.34
C ALA A 115 3.31 9.78 1.16
N ILE A 116 2.19 9.72 0.42
CA ILE A 116 1.40 10.88 0.03
C ILE A 116 -0.10 10.73 0.33
N GLY A 117 -0.48 9.75 1.10
CA GLY A 117 -1.83 9.52 1.58
C GLY A 117 -1.85 8.53 2.73
N ALA A 118 -2.89 8.57 3.53
CA ALA A 118 -3.19 7.60 4.57
C ALA A 118 -4.57 7.00 4.28
N ASP A 119 -4.63 5.70 4.18
CA ASP A 119 -5.85 4.96 3.88
C ASP A 119 -6.46 4.47 5.20
N PRO A 120 -7.67 4.91 5.55
CA PRO A 120 -8.32 4.48 6.78
C PRO A 120 -8.55 2.98 6.81
N GLY A 121 -8.15 2.32 7.89
CA GLY A 121 -8.51 0.93 8.12
C GLY A 121 -10.02 0.79 8.32
N VAL A 122 -10.58 -0.32 7.83
CA VAL A 122 -12.00 -0.62 7.96
C VAL A 122 -12.23 -2.04 8.48
N ILE A 123 -13.38 -2.21 9.15
CA ILE A 123 -14.00 -3.51 9.39
C ILE A 123 -15.36 -3.48 8.71
N ALA A 124 -15.60 -4.42 7.81
CA ALA A 124 -16.85 -4.51 7.04
C ALA A 124 -17.41 -5.94 7.04
N VAL A 125 -18.69 -6.04 6.75
CA VAL A 125 -19.46 -7.29 6.65
C VAL A 125 -20.26 -7.30 5.36
N ALA A 126 -20.79 -8.44 4.95
CA ALA A 126 -21.74 -8.50 3.85
C ALA A 126 -22.98 -7.64 4.17
N ALA A 127 -23.62 -7.06 3.16
CA ALA A 127 -24.75 -6.15 3.35
C ALA A 127 -25.92 -6.79 4.10
N ASP A 128 -26.14 -8.10 3.92
CA ASP A 128 -27.18 -8.91 4.57
C ASP A 128 -26.73 -9.56 5.88
N SER A 129 -25.52 -9.26 6.37
CA SER A 129 -25.00 -9.77 7.63
C SER A 129 -25.88 -9.39 8.82
N GLU A 130 -25.96 -10.28 9.81
CA GLU A 130 -26.62 -10.03 11.09
C GLU A 130 -25.91 -8.96 11.93
N PHE A 131 -24.58 -8.78 11.75
CA PHE A 131 -23.79 -7.79 12.45
C PHE A 131 -24.07 -6.39 11.92
N GLN A 132 -24.64 -5.52 12.75
CA GLN A 132 -24.99 -4.16 12.40
C GLN A 132 -23.96 -3.12 12.91
N SER A 133 -23.13 -3.51 13.88
CA SER A 133 -22.12 -2.67 14.54
C SER A 133 -20.85 -3.46 14.84
N LEU A 134 -19.79 -2.74 15.18
CA LEU A 134 -18.54 -3.36 15.66
C LEU A 134 -18.78 -4.06 17.01
N ASN A 135 -19.67 -3.52 17.86
CA ASN A 135 -20.05 -4.16 19.12
C ASN A 135 -20.68 -5.53 18.91
N ASP A 136 -21.63 -5.68 17.96
CA ASP A 136 -22.26 -6.97 17.68
C ASP A 136 -21.22 -8.03 17.30
N LEU A 137 -20.25 -7.64 16.46
CA LEU A 137 -19.16 -8.51 16.02
C LEU A 137 -18.24 -8.92 17.17
N VAL A 138 -17.85 -7.95 18.00
CA VAL A 138 -16.98 -8.17 19.18
C VAL A 138 -17.70 -9.05 20.22
N ASP A 139 -18.97 -8.77 20.53
CA ASP A 139 -19.75 -9.55 21.48
C ASP A 139 -19.90 -11.02 21.04
N ALA A 140 -20.09 -11.26 19.73
CA ALA A 140 -20.14 -12.62 19.19
C ALA A 140 -18.81 -13.38 19.41
N ILE A 141 -17.67 -12.71 19.18
CA ILE A 141 -16.33 -13.30 19.38
C ILE A 141 -16.06 -13.55 20.87
N LEU A 142 -16.45 -12.61 21.75
CA LEU A 142 -16.30 -12.77 23.21
C LEU A 142 -17.14 -13.93 23.74
N ALA A 143 -18.36 -14.12 23.19
CA ALA A 143 -19.26 -15.21 23.58
C ALA A 143 -18.77 -16.58 23.07
N GLU A 144 -18.30 -16.65 21.84
CA GLU A 144 -17.81 -17.88 21.21
C GLU A 144 -16.56 -17.58 20.36
N PRO A 145 -15.35 -17.72 20.94
CA PRO A 145 -14.11 -17.55 20.20
C PRO A 145 -14.06 -18.43 18.95
N GLY A 146 -13.76 -17.81 17.82
CA GLY A 146 -13.74 -18.50 16.53
C GLY A 146 -15.10 -18.63 15.82
N SER A 147 -16.19 -18.03 16.34
CA SER A 147 -17.48 -17.91 15.63
C SER A 147 -17.39 -17.00 14.41
N VAL A 148 -16.49 -15.99 14.45
CA VAL A 148 -16.23 -15.05 13.36
C VAL A 148 -14.90 -15.36 12.70
N ALA A 149 -14.91 -15.52 11.40
CA ALA A 149 -13.70 -15.54 10.56
C ALA A 149 -13.59 -14.21 9.80
N PHE A 150 -12.40 -13.62 9.84
CA PHE A 150 -12.07 -12.43 9.05
C PHE A 150 -11.36 -12.83 7.76
N ALA A 151 -11.63 -12.12 6.67
CA ALA A 151 -10.74 -12.07 5.51
C ALA A 151 -9.99 -10.75 5.47
N GLY A 152 -8.76 -10.73 4.95
CA GLY A 152 -8.02 -9.49 4.74
C GLY A 152 -6.98 -9.63 3.65
N GLY A 153 -6.67 -8.50 3.00
CA GLY A 153 -5.78 -8.42 1.85
C GLY A 153 -4.29 -8.62 2.16
N SER A 154 -3.93 -8.81 3.43
CA SER A 154 -2.56 -9.09 3.84
C SER A 154 -2.41 -10.51 4.40
N ALA A 155 -1.18 -11.05 4.36
CA ALA A 155 -0.89 -12.36 4.95
C ALA A 155 -1.19 -12.39 6.45
N VAL A 156 -1.35 -13.60 7.03
CA VAL A 156 -1.50 -13.80 8.48
C VAL A 156 -0.36 -13.09 9.24
N GLY A 157 -0.72 -12.33 10.27
CA GLY A 157 0.19 -11.43 11.00
C GLY A 157 0.40 -10.08 10.31
N GLY A 158 -0.04 -9.90 9.07
CA GLY A 158 0.07 -8.65 8.33
C GLY A 158 -0.85 -7.55 8.87
N PHE A 159 -0.75 -6.34 8.29
CA PHE A 159 -1.41 -5.15 8.83
C PHE A 159 -2.93 -5.30 8.94
N ASP A 160 -3.58 -5.95 7.95
CA ASP A 160 -5.02 -6.18 8.03
C ASP A 160 -5.40 -7.16 9.15
N HIS A 161 -4.55 -8.18 9.41
CA HIS A 161 -4.77 -9.06 10.54
C HIS A 161 -4.62 -8.34 11.87
N LEU A 162 -3.69 -7.38 12.01
CA LEU A 162 -3.50 -6.63 13.25
C LEU A 162 -4.71 -5.78 13.60
N LYS A 163 -5.46 -5.24 12.63
CA LYS A 163 -6.61 -4.36 12.85
C LYS A 163 -7.68 -4.98 13.77
N PRO A 164 -8.28 -6.15 13.48
CA PRO A 164 -9.25 -6.78 14.36
C PRO A 164 -8.62 -7.23 15.68
N LEU A 165 -7.35 -7.64 15.71
CA LEU A 165 -6.67 -8.03 16.95
C LEU A 165 -6.50 -6.84 17.90
N MET A 166 -6.21 -5.65 17.38
CA MET A 166 -6.15 -4.42 18.19
C MET A 166 -7.51 -4.11 18.82
N VAL A 167 -8.60 -4.20 18.05
CA VAL A 167 -9.97 -3.99 18.55
C VAL A 167 -10.32 -5.01 19.64
N LEU A 168 -10.03 -6.29 19.40
CA LEU A 168 -10.32 -7.35 20.37
C LEU A 168 -9.48 -7.23 21.63
N LYS A 169 -8.22 -6.79 21.54
CA LYS A 169 -7.38 -6.49 22.70
C LYS A 169 -7.98 -5.35 23.55
N GLU A 170 -8.45 -4.27 22.94
CA GLU A 170 -9.16 -3.18 23.62
C GLU A 170 -10.48 -3.66 24.27
N ALA A 171 -11.15 -4.64 23.65
CA ALA A 171 -12.33 -5.29 24.23
C ALA A 171 -12.00 -6.24 25.40
N GLY A 172 -10.72 -6.39 25.77
CA GLY A 172 -10.26 -7.30 26.82
C GLY A 172 -10.16 -8.77 26.42
N PHE A 173 -10.23 -9.09 25.14
CA PHE A 173 -10.04 -10.45 24.64
C PHE A 173 -8.58 -10.87 24.76
N THR A 174 -8.33 -12.01 25.40
CA THR A 174 -6.96 -12.47 25.72
C THR A 174 -6.47 -13.65 24.87
N ASP A 175 -7.40 -14.43 24.30
CA ASP A 175 -7.05 -15.58 23.45
C ASP A 175 -6.91 -15.16 21.97
N ILE A 176 -6.02 -14.20 21.73
CA ILE A 176 -5.79 -13.61 20.39
C ILE A 176 -5.49 -14.69 19.33
N GLY A 177 -4.79 -15.77 19.71
CA GLY A 177 -4.46 -16.87 18.81
C GLY A 177 -5.67 -17.67 18.31
N SER A 178 -6.84 -17.56 18.93
CA SER A 178 -8.07 -18.25 18.49
C SER A 178 -8.84 -17.47 17.40
N VAL A 179 -8.45 -16.22 17.10
CA VAL A 179 -9.10 -15.40 16.08
C VAL A 179 -8.83 -15.98 14.69
N LYS A 180 -9.89 -16.31 13.99
CA LYS A 180 -9.77 -16.87 12.63
C LYS A 180 -9.53 -15.75 11.62
N TYR A 181 -8.45 -15.86 10.87
CA TYR A 181 -8.12 -14.93 9.81
C TYR A 181 -7.66 -15.66 8.55
N ILE A 182 -8.21 -15.27 7.41
CA ILE A 182 -7.86 -15.76 6.08
C ILE A 182 -7.16 -14.62 5.33
N GLY A 183 -5.84 -14.76 5.18
CA GLY A 183 -5.06 -13.82 4.36
C GLY A 183 -5.18 -14.15 2.88
N VAL A 184 -5.50 -13.14 2.08
CA VAL A 184 -5.53 -13.20 0.61
C VAL A 184 -4.62 -12.12 0.01
N ASP A 185 -4.42 -12.12 -1.30
CA ASP A 185 -3.46 -11.22 -1.95
C ASP A 185 -4.08 -9.88 -2.42
N GLY A 186 -5.00 -9.32 -1.63
CA GLY A 186 -5.63 -8.00 -1.88
C GLY A 186 -7.03 -7.87 -1.30
N GLY A 187 -7.46 -6.64 -1.05
CA GLY A 187 -8.75 -6.35 -0.44
C GLY A 187 -9.94 -6.81 -1.27
N ALA A 188 -9.88 -6.72 -2.59
CA ALA A 188 -10.95 -7.20 -3.48
C ALA A 188 -11.21 -8.71 -3.29
N ASP A 189 -10.17 -9.51 -3.09
CA ASP A 189 -10.29 -10.94 -2.80
C ASP A 189 -10.92 -11.15 -1.41
N ALA A 190 -10.54 -10.35 -0.41
CA ALA A 190 -11.13 -10.41 0.93
C ALA A 190 -12.62 -10.07 0.93
N ILE A 191 -13.02 -9.03 0.18
CA ILE A 191 -14.43 -8.67 0.00
C ILE A 191 -15.21 -9.83 -0.64
N THR A 192 -14.66 -10.44 -1.68
CA THR A 192 -15.27 -11.59 -2.36
C THR A 192 -15.52 -12.76 -1.40
N GLN A 193 -14.58 -13.06 -0.50
CA GLN A 193 -14.75 -14.09 0.53
C GLN A 193 -15.92 -13.75 1.47
N THR A 194 -16.05 -12.49 1.86
CA THR A 194 -17.07 -12.03 2.82
C THR A 194 -18.46 -11.97 2.17
N VAL A 195 -18.59 -11.39 0.98
CA VAL A 195 -19.86 -11.35 0.21
C VAL A 195 -20.31 -12.77 -0.18
N GLY A 196 -19.36 -13.66 -0.46
CA GLY A 196 -19.63 -15.07 -0.75
C GLY A 196 -19.99 -15.91 0.47
N GLY A 197 -19.98 -15.34 1.69
CA GLY A 197 -20.34 -16.03 2.95
C GLY A 197 -19.29 -17.02 3.46
N PHE A 198 -18.06 -16.99 2.91
CA PHE A 198 -16.95 -17.83 3.39
C PHE A 198 -16.33 -17.27 4.68
N THR A 199 -16.43 -15.96 4.87
CA THR A 199 -16.05 -15.27 6.12
C THR A 199 -17.19 -14.36 6.58
N GLN A 200 -17.26 -14.09 7.89
CA GLN A 200 -18.30 -13.26 8.49
C GLN A 200 -17.99 -11.77 8.38
N ALA A 201 -16.70 -11.44 8.33
CA ALA A 201 -16.22 -10.07 8.23
C ALA A 201 -14.96 -9.99 7.35
N MET A 202 -14.70 -8.78 6.86
CA MET A 202 -13.41 -8.45 6.26
C MET A 202 -12.77 -7.28 6.99
N THR A 203 -11.47 -7.20 6.87
CA THR A 203 -10.65 -6.09 7.31
C THR A 203 -9.73 -5.68 6.16
N GLY A 204 -9.61 -4.41 5.92
CA GLY A 204 -8.87 -3.83 4.79
C GLY A 204 -8.78 -2.32 4.93
N ASP A 205 -8.75 -1.63 3.82
CA ASP A 205 -8.63 -0.18 3.76
C ASP A 205 -9.79 0.45 2.97
N MET A 206 -10.10 1.72 3.23
CA MET A 206 -11.25 2.41 2.64
C MET A 206 -11.18 2.43 1.11
N SER A 207 -10.01 2.71 0.52
CA SER A 207 -9.85 2.77 -0.94
C SER A 207 -10.17 1.46 -1.67
N GLU A 208 -10.13 0.33 -0.99
CA GLU A 208 -10.41 -0.98 -1.57
C GLU A 208 -11.90 -1.30 -1.61
N ILE A 209 -12.70 -0.61 -0.78
CA ILE A 209 -14.09 -0.99 -0.52
C ILE A 209 -15.13 -0.03 -1.11
N VAL A 210 -14.74 1.18 -1.52
CA VAL A 210 -15.68 2.25 -1.93
C VAL A 210 -16.67 1.75 -2.99
N SER A 211 -16.22 1.10 -4.04
CA SER A 211 -17.10 0.61 -5.10
C SER A 211 -18.09 -0.46 -4.64
N PHE A 212 -17.69 -1.32 -3.73
CA PHE A 212 -18.57 -2.37 -3.16
C PHE A 212 -19.58 -1.78 -2.17
N LEU A 213 -19.16 -0.73 -1.43
CA LEU A 213 -20.05 0.01 -0.55
C LEU A 213 -21.11 0.76 -1.35
N GLU A 214 -20.73 1.46 -2.42
CA GLU A 214 -21.66 2.15 -3.34
C GLU A 214 -22.63 1.21 -4.03
N ASN A 215 -22.19 0.01 -4.39
CA ASN A 215 -23.06 -1.04 -4.97
C ASN A 215 -23.98 -1.69 -3.94
N GLY A 216 -23.75 -1.48 -2.64
CA GLY A 216 -24.54 -2.10 -1.58
C GLY A 216 -24.22 -3.58 -1.35
N ASP A 217 -23.02 -4.05 -1.73
CA ASP A 217 -22.58 -5.43 -1.53
C ASP A 217 -22.10 -5.67 -0.10
N ILE A 218 -21.57 -4.62 0.55
CA ILE A 218 -21.01 -4.65 1.91
C ILE A 218 -21.56 -3.50 2.76
N ARG A 219 -21.43 -3.66 4.08
CA ARG A 219 -21.61 -2.62 5.09
C ARG A 219 -20.33 -2.45 5.87
N VAL A 220 -19.82 -1.21 5.94
CA VAL A 220 -18.71 -0.87 6.84
C VAL A 220 -19.29 -0.62 8.23
N ILE A 221 -18.87 -1.42 9.20
CA ILE A 221 -19.36 -1.32 10.60
C ILE A 221 -18.41 -0.49 11.47
N ALA A 222 -17.18 -0.25 11.04
CA ALA A 222 -16.27 0.71 11.69
C ALA A 222 -15.17 1.17 10.74
N VAL A 223 -14.78 2.45 10.85
CA VAL A 223 -13.49 2.97 10.40
C VAL A 223 -12.53 3.07 11.59
N LEU A 224 -11.26 2.77 11.35
CA LEU A 224 -10.21 2.77 12.38
C LEU A 224 -9.41 4.08 12.32
N THR A 225 -10.11 5.18 12.54
CA THR A 225 -9.59 6.56 12.53
C THR A 225 -10.01 7.29 13.80
N GLU A 226 -9.35 8.39 14.12
CA GLU A 226 -9.74 9.25 15.26
C GLU A 226 -11.12 9.88 15.04
N GLU A 227 -11.36 10.36 13.78
CA GLU A 227 -12.60 11.02 13.36
C GLU A 227 -13.18 10.26 12.16
N ARG A 228 -14.47 10.49 11.87
CA ARG A 228 -15.13 9.93 10.69
C ARG A 228 -14.46 10.40 9.40
N VAL A 229 -14.48 9.56 8.38
CA VAL A 229 -13.87 9.86 7.08
C VAL A 229 -14.77 10.85 6.32
N PRO A 230 -14.27 12.00 5.89
CA PRO A 230 -15.03 12.96 5.11
C PRO A 230 -15.64 12.33 3.84
N GLY A 231 -16.93 12.58 3.60
CA GLY A 231 -17.67 11.95 2.50
C GLY A 231 -18.25 10.57 2.84
N PHE A 232 -17.90 10.01 4.00
CA PHE A 232 -18.43 8.76 4.54
C PHE A 232 -18.92 8.96 5.99
N ASP A 233 -19.55 10.12 6.22
CA ASP A 233 -19.96 10.61 7.55
C ASP A 233 -20.95 9.69 8.28
N ASP A 234 -21.63 8.80 7.57
CA ASP A 234 -22.57 7.83 8.16
C ASP A 234 -21.85 6.61 8.78
N ILE A 235 -20.54 6.42 8.50
CA ILE A 235 -19.77 5.30 9.03
C ILE A 235 -19.15 5.67 10.37
N PRO A 236 -19.48 4.95 11.46
CA PRO A 236 -18.92 5.26 12.78
C PRO A 236 -17.46 4.84 12.88
N THR A 237 -16.70 5.55 13.74
CA THR A 237 -15.36 5.11 14.12
C THR A 237 -15.42 3.96 15.15
N ALA A 238 -14.33 3.21 15.29
CA ALA A 238 -14.20 2.24 16.37
C ALA A 238 -14.21 2.95 17.73
N THR A 239 -13.61 4.13 17.83
CA THR A 239 -13.59 4.96 19.06
C THR A 239 -15.00 5.37 19.49
N GLU A 240 -15.88 5.78 18.58
CA GLU A 240 -17.28 6.09 18.88
C GLU A 240 -18.06 4.87 19.44
N GLN A 241 -17.61 3.67 19.11
CA GLN A 241 -18.19 2.41 19.58
C GLN A 241 -17.51 1.84 20.84
N GLY A 242 -16.57 2.59 21.45
CA GLY A 242 -15.91 2.24 22.70
C GLY A 242 -14.55 1.53 22.53
N PHE A 243 -14.04 1.42 21.30
CA PHE A 243 -12.74 0.81 21.00
C PHE A 243 -11.77 1.88 20.46
N PRO A 244 -10.89 2.49 21.29
CA PRO A 244 -9.99 3.57 20.86
C PRO A 244 -8.82 3.04 20.01
N VAL A 245 -9.14 2.51 18.84
CA VAL A 245 -8.18 1.94 17.89
C VAL A 245 -8.09 2.81 16.65
N VAL A 246 -6.86 3.23 16.35
CA VAL A 246 -6.51 3.92 15.12
C VAL A 246 -5.53 3.05 14.33
N ALA A 247 -5.89 2.72 13.10
CA ALA A 247 -5.09 1.88 12.21
C ALA A 247 -5.21 2.40 10.79
N VAL A 248 -4.39 3.39 10.44
CA VAL A 248 -4.29 3.96 9.09
C VAL A 248 -3.11 3.37 8.35
N ASN A 249 -3.33 3.11 7.07
CA ASN A 249 -2.34 2.50 6.19
C ASN A 249 -1.76 3.58 5.26
N TRP A 250 -0.54 4.06 5.53
CA TRP A 250 0.09 5.03 4.63
C TRP A 250 0.28 4.44 3.23
N ARG A 251 0.16 5.25 2.20
CA ARG A 251 0.34 4.90 0.80
C ARG A 251 1.52 5.64 0.22
N GLY A 252 2.48 4.90 -0.31
CA GLY A 252 3.71 5.48 -0.83
C GLY A 252 4.50 4.52 -1.70
N LEU A 253 5.78 4.87 -1.89
CA LEU A 253 6.66 4.18 -2.81
C LEU A 253 8.03 3.91 -2.18
N TYR A 254 8.67 2.83 -2.61
CA TYR A 254 10.11 2.66 -2.53
C TYR A 254 10.72 2.44 -3.91
N VAL A 255 12.03 2.58 -4.01
CA VAL A 255 12.84 2.35 -5.20
C VAL A 255 14.00 1.40 -4.88
N PRO A 256 14.63 0.79 -5.89
CA PRO A 256 15.80 -0.05 -5.70
C PRO A 256 16.94 0.67 -4.96
N LYS A 257 17.78 -0.12 -4.26
CA LYS A 257 18.83 0.40 -3.37
C LYS A 257 19.93 1.12 -4.11
N ASP A 258 20.39 0.57 -5.22
CA ASP A 258 21.65 0.94 -5.88
C ASP A 258 21.50 2.05 -6.92
N ILE A 259 20.30 2.65 -7.04
CA ILE A 259 20.12 3.85 -7.85
C ILE A 259 20.89 5.04 -7.23
N SER A 260 21.30 5.99 -8.05
CA SER A 260 22.03 7.18 -7.58
C SER A 260 21.16 8.11 -6.71
N ASP A 261 21.79 8.97 -5.93
CA ASP A 261 21.09 9.99 -5.14
C ASP A 261 20.30 10.97 -6.04
N ASP A 262 20.83 11.30 -7.21
CA ASP A 262 20.11 12.16 -8.17
C ASP A 262 18.84 11.50 -8.66
N GLN A 263 18.86 10.19 -8.96
CA GLN A 263 17.67 9.42 -9.37
C GLN A 263 16.66 9.28 -8.24
N PHE A 264 17.13 9.03 -7.01
CA PHE A 264 16.27 9.01 -5.84
C PHE A 264 15.58 10.37 -5.63
N ASN A 265 16.34 11.46 -5.68
CA ASN A 265 15.81 12.82 -5.51
C ASN A 265 14.85 13.20 -6.65
N ALA A 266 15.08 12.70 -7.88
CA ALA A 266 14.15 12.88 -8.97
C ALA A 266 12.80 12.19 -8.69
N TRP A 267 12.81 10.95 -8.19
CA TRP A 267 11.58 10.25 -7.78
C TRP A 267 10.88 10.94 -6.61
N ALA A 268 11.63 11.41 -5.60
CA ALA A 268 11.08 12.19 -4.50
C ALA A 268 10.41 13.49 -5.00
N GLY A 269 11.06 14.20 -5.92
CA GLY A 269 10.49 15.39 -6.54
C GLY A 269 9.21 15.11 -7.34
N LYS A 270 9.17 14.02 -8.12
CA LYS A 270 7.98 13.58 -8.86
C LYS A 270 6.83 13.20 -7.90
N LEU A 271 7.13 12.44 -6.84
CA LEU A 271 6.14 12.07 -5.85
C LEU A 271 5.56 13.29 -5.12
N GLN A 272 6.39 14.29 -4.82
CA GLN A 272 5.94 15.55 -4.24
C GLN A 272 5.02 16.31 -5.22
N GLN A 273 5.34 16.36 -6.51
CA GLN A 273 4.46 16.96 -7.52
C GLN A 273 3.10 16.27 -7.58
N VAL A 274 3.06 14.93 -7.47
CA VAL A 274 1.79 14.20 -7.35
C VAL A 274 1.05 14.64 -6.09
N ALA A 275 1.71 14.67 -4.93
CA ALA A 275 1.09 15.06 -3.65
C ALA A 275 0.46 16.46 -3.68
N ASP A 276 1.10 17.40 -4.38
CA ASP A 276 0.67 18.79 -4.50
C ASP A 276 -0.38 19.00 -5.61
N SER A 277 -0.69 17.97 -6.40
CA SER A 277 -1.59 18.09 -7.55
C SER A 277 -3.07 18.06 -7.15
N PRO A 278 -3.94 18.79 -7.86
CA PRO A 278 -5.39 18.69 -7.67
C PRO A 278 -5.93 17.31 -8.04
N GLU A 279 -5.27 16.59 -8.95
CA GLU A 279 -5.61 15.23 -9.34
C GLU A 279 -5.47 14.26 -8.16
N TRP A 280 -4.40 14.41 -7.36
CA TRP A 280 -4.22 13.59 -6.16
C TRP A 280 -5.21 13.96 -5.06
N ALA A 281 -5.49 15.25 -4.86
CA ALA A 281 -6.51 15.71 -3.92
C ALA A 281 -7.89 15.13 -4.27
N GLN A 282 -8.24 15.07 -5.57
CA GLN A 282 -9.47 14.46 -6.05
C GLN A 282 -9.45 12.94 -5.83
N ALA A 283 -8.33 12.27 -6.18
CA ALA A 283 -8.20 10.83 -5.97
C ALA A 283 -8.32 10.43 -4.49
N MET A 284 -7.77 11.23 -3.57
CA MET A 284 -7.96 11.01 -2.13
C MET A 284 -9.43 11.15 -1.73
N ALA A 285 -10.10 12.22 -2.18
CA ALA A 285 -11.51 12.46 -1.84
C ALA A 285 -12.43 11.34 -2.37
N ASP A 286 -12.22 10.92 -3.63
CA ASP A 286 -13.03 9.88 -4.28
C ASP A 286 -12.86 8.49 -3.64
N ASN A 287 -11.74 8.26 -2.95
CA ASN A 287 -11.40 6.96 -2.36
C ASN A 287 -11.29 6.99 -0.84
N GLY A 288 -11.71 8.07 -0.19
CA GLY A 288 -11.75 8.18 1.26
C GLY A 288 -10.38 8.17 1.95
N LEU A 289 -9.30 8.59 1.25
CA LEU A 289 -7.98 8.72 1.85
C LEU A 289 -7.89 10.00 2.69
N ALA A 290 -7.19 9.90 3.81
CA ALA A 290 -6.82 11.05 4.64
C ALA A 290 -5.50 11.68 4.15
N PRO A 291 -5.32 13.00 4.31
CA PRO A 291 -4.08 13.66 3.99
C PRO A 291 -2.91 13.14 4.83
N PHE A 292 -1.85 12.74 4.17
CA PHE A 292 -0.57 12.39 4.78
C PHE A 292 0.52 12.60 3.72
N THR A 293 1.47 13.49 3.99
CA THR A 293 2.58 13.73 3.06
C THR A 293 3.89 13.77 3.80
N LYS A 294 4.77 12.82 3.50
CA LYS A 294 6.15 12.79 3.95
C LYS A 294 7.01 12.19 2.83
N VAL A 295 7.86 13.01 2.21
CA VAL A 295 8.62 12.65 1.01
C VAL A 295 10.10 12.96 1.20
N GLY A 296 10.99 12.16 0.61
CA GLY A 296 12.43 12.34 0.63
C GLY A 296 13.13 11.68 1.81
N GLY A 297 14.34 12.17 2.16
CA GLY A 297 15.23 11.50 3.11
C GLY A 297 14.67 11.25 4.52
N ASP A 298 13.79 12.12 5.00
CA ASP A 298 13.17 11.98 6.32
C ASP A 298 12.17 10.81 6.37
N PHE A 299 11.69 10.32 5.21
CA PHE A 299 10.76 9.22 5.18
C PHE A 299 11.42 7.88 5.52
N GLN A 300 12.68 7.67 5.15
CA GLN A 300 13.41 6.47 5.58
C GLN A 300 13.47 6.36 7.11
N SER A 301 13.81 7.46 7.80
CA SER A 301 13.86 7.48 9.27
C SER A 301 12.49 7.23 9.91
N TYR A 302 11.41 7.70 9.27
CA TYR A 302 10.04 7.41 9.68
C TYR A 302 9.73 5.92 9.55
N VAL A 303 10.09 5.29 8.42
CA VAL A 303 9.92 3.85 8.20
C VAL A 303 10.69 3.03 9.23
N ASP A 304 11.94 3.39 9.52
CA ASP A 304 12.78 2.68 10.51
C ASP A 304 12.13 2.73 11.91
N GLY A 305 11.58 3.88 12.29
CA GLY A 305 10.79 4.03 13.53
C GLY A 305 9.56 3.13 13.54
N LEU A 306 8.77 3.15 12.46
CA LEU A 306 7.58 2.29 12.33
C LEU A 306 7.92 0.81 12.43
N VAL A 307 8.99 0.34 11.79
CA VAL A 307 9.43 -1.06 11.88
C VAL A 307 9.70 -1.45 13.34
N SER A 308 10.36 -0.58 14.11
CA SER A 308 10.61 -0.81 15.54
C SER A 308 9.32 -0.87 16.38
N ASP A 309 8.41 0.07 16.17
CA ASP A 309 7.14 0.16 16.91
C ASP A 309 6.23 -1.03 16.60
N ILE A 310 6.12 -1.41 15.32
CA ILE A 310 5.31 -2.54 14.88
C ILE A 310 5.90 -3.86 15.38
N ALA A 311 7.23 -4.01 15.44
CA ALA A 311 7.86 -5.20 16.02
C ALA A 311 7.44 -5.40 17.49
N THR A 312 7.43 -4.31 18.27
CA THR A 312 6.98 -4.32 19.66
C THR A 312 5.50 -4.71 19.76
N MET A 313 4.63 -4.07 18.96
CA MET A 313 3.19 -4.36 18.92
C MET A 313 2.92 -5.81 18.51
N SER A 314 3.60 -6.32 17.48
CA SER A 314 3.42 -7.69 17.00
C SER A 314 3.80 -8.72 18.06
N ALA A 315 4.85 -8.44 18.85
CA ALA A 315 5.23 -9.28 19.97
C ALA A 315 4.17 -9.29 21.07
N GLU A 316 3.60 -8.13 21.42
CA GLU A 316 2.52 -8.00 22.41
C GLU A 316 1.23 -8.71 21.99
N LEU A 317 0.93 -8.72 20.68
CA LEU A 317 -0.23 -9.41 20.10
C LEU A 317 0.03 -10.89 19.82
N GLY A 318 1.27 -11.40 20.02
CA GLY A 318 1.62 -12.79 19.79
C GLY A 318 1.61 -13.22 18.32
N VAL A 319 1.81 -12.27 17.39
CA VAL A 319 1.81 -12.49 15.92
C VAL A 319 3.22 -12.36 15.32
N THR A 320 4.25 -12.61 16.09
CA THR A 320 5.64 -12.73 15.61
C THR A 320 5.84 -14.07 14.91
N GLN A 321 6.66 -14.10 13.83
CA GLN A 321 7.08 -15.35 13.15
C GLN A 321 8.41 -15.85 13.68
#